data_501499d11294a47e4c75e6e40298f135
#
_entry.id   501499d11294a47e4c75e6e40298f135
#
_cell.length_a   1.000
_cell.length_b   1.000
_cell.length_c   1.000
_cell.angle_alpha   90.00
_cell.angle_beta   90.00
_cell.angle_gamma   90.00
#
_symmetry.space_group_name_H-M   'P 1'
#
loop_
_entity.id
_entity.type
_entity.pdbx_description
1 polymer ?
#
loop_
_entity_poly.entity_id
_entity_poly.type
_entity_poly.pdbx_seq_one_letter_code
_entity_poly.pdbx_strand_id
1 'polypeptide(L)'
;SSGAAERAIYGWSAYCSTKASLNMYSKTVALEQEQLGTENKIIAFSPGIMDTQMQNEIRSSSKEQFAEVETFKDYKTNDSLRNTDIVAGVLIDIITDEDVKNGKIYYVNNYIG
;
A
#
# COMPACT_ATOMS: atom_id res chain seq x y z
N SER A 1 2.11 0.58 -2.27
CA SER A 1 1.19 -0.51 -2.60
C SER A 1 -0.07 -0.43 -1.73
N SER A 2 -1.06 -1.21 -2.05
CA SER A 2 -2.37 -1.21 -1.40
C SER A 2 -3.01 -2.60 -1.48
N GLY A 3 -3.86 -2.93 -0.52
CA GLY A 3 -4.69 -4.13 -0.59
C GLY A 3 -5.58 -4.18 -1.83
N ALA A 4 -5.93 -3.03 -2.39
CA ALA A 4 -6.67 -2.93 -3.65
C ALA A 4 -5.93 -3.53 -4.85
N ALA A 5 -4.59 -3.71 -4.76
CA ALA A 5 -3.80 -4.37 -5.78
C ALA A 5 -4.08 -5.88 -5.88
N GLU A 6 -4.64 -6.46 -4.83
CA GLU A 6 -4.79 -7.91 -4.68
C GLU A 6 -6.26 -8.34 -4.57
N ARG A 7 -7.18 -7.39 -4.46
CA ARG A 7 -8.59 -7.67 -4.17
C ARG A 7 -9.52 -6.84 -5.05
N ALA A 8 -10.52 -7.49 -5.63
CA ALA A 8 -11.54 -6.79 -6.42
C ALA A 8 -12.51 -6.06 -5.49
N ILE A 9 -12.74 -4.78 -5.76
CA ILE A 9 -13.66 -3.93 -5.00
C ILE A 9 -14.61 -3.25 -5.97
N TYR A 10 -15.92 -3.39 -5.75
CA TYR A 10 -16.93 -2.78 -6.59
C TYR A 10 -16.76 -1.25 -6.60
N GLY A 11 -16.80 -0.66 -7.77
CA GLY A 11 -16.62 0.79 -7.95
C GLY A 11 -15.17 1.25 -8.02
N TRP A 12 -14.20 0.33 -7.87
CA TRP A 12 -12.78 0.65 -7.81
C TRP A 12 -11.98 0.07 -8.97
N SER A 13 -12.58 -0.14 -10.13
CA SER A 13 -11.89 -0.78 -11.26
C SER A 13 -10.60 -0.05 -11.64
N ALA A 14 -10.63 1.27 -11.78
CA ALA A 14 -9.46 2.06 -12.11
C ALA A 14 -8.43 2.04 -10.98
N TYR A 15 -8.86 2.20 -9.74
CA TYR A 15 -7.96 2.22 -8.58
C TYR A 15 -7.27 0.86 -8.38
N CYS A 16 -8.03 -0.23 -8.37
CA CYS A 16 -7.49 -1.58 -8.21
C CYS A 16 -6.52 -1.93 -9.34
N SER A 17 -6.88 -1.60 -10.59
CA SER A 17 -6.03 -1.86 -11.75
C SER A 17 -4.73 -1.07 -11.69
N THR A 18 -4.81 0.22 -11.29
CA THR A 18 -3.63 1.09 -11.16
C THR A 18 -2.68 0.55 -10.08
N LYS A 19 -3.21 0.12 -8.94
CA LYS A 19 -2.37 -0.42 -7.85
C LYS A 19 -1.77 -1.76 -8.20
N ALA A 20 -2.50 -2.64 -8.89
CA ALA A 20 -1.97 -3.91 -9.38
C ALA A 20 -0.87 -3.70 -10.42
N SER A 21 -1.05 -2.71 -11.31
CA SER A 21 -0.05 -2.31 -12.29
C SER A 21 1.23 -1.82 -11.62
N LEU A 22 1.11 -1.03 -10.55
CA LEU A 22 2.25 -0.53 -9.78
C LEU A 22 3.05 -1.69 -9.17
N ASN A 23 2.39 -2.70 -8.61
CA ASN A 23 3.05 -3.88 -8.06
C ASN A 23 3.81 -4.65 -9.13
N MET A 24 3.19 -4.88 -10.28
CA MET A 24 3.84 -5.60 -11.38
C MET A 24 5.00 -4.80 -11.98
N TYR A 25 4.84 -3.50 -12.14
CA TYR A 25 5.91 -2.62 -12.59
C TYR A 25 7.13 -2.71 -11.66
N SER A 26 6.90 -2.63 -10.35
CA SER A 26 7.98 -2.72 -9.36
C SER A 26 8.72 -4.05 -9.44
N LYS A 27 8.00 -5.16 -9.58
CA LYS A 27 8.60 -6.49 -9.72
C LYS A 27 9.43 -6.60 -11.01
N THR A 28 8.92 -6.06 -12.10
CA THR A 28 9.59 -6.10 -13.39
C THR A 28 10.86 -5.27 -13.37
N VAL A 29 10.82 -4.06 -12.84
CA VAL A 29 12.01 -3.20 -12.70
C VAL A 29 13.04 -3.86 -11.79
N ALA A 30 12.61 -4.49 -10.70
CA ALA A 30 13.51 -5.23 -9.81
C ALA A 30 14.25 -6.35 -10.56
N LEU A 31 13.54 -7.10 -11.39
CA LEU A 31 14.13 -8.16 -12.21
C LEU A 31 15.14 -7.59 -13.20
N GLU A 32 14.80 -6.48 -13.86
CA GLU A 32 15.70 -5.81 -14.81
C GLU A 32 16.97 -5.33 -14.12
N GLN A 33 16.87 -4.74 -12.94
CA GLN A 33 18.03 -4.30 -12.15
C GLN A 33 18.94 -5.48 -11.79
N GLU A 34 18.35 -6.60 -11.41
CA GLU A 34 19.09 -7.81 -11.09
C GLU A 34 19.86 -8.35 -12.30
N GLN A 35 19.20 -8.42 -13.46
CA GLN A 35 19.81 -8.89 -14.70
C GLN A 35 20.91 -7.95 -15.20
N LEU A 36 20.77 -6.65 -14.99
CA LEU A 36 21.79 -5.65 -15.35
C LEU A 36 22.97 -5.66 -14.38
N GLY A 37 22.87 -6.37 -13.28
CA GLY A 37 23.94 -6.44 -12.28
C GLY A 37 24.11 -5.18 -11.45
N THR A 38 23.08 -4.32 -11.37
CA THR A 38 23.13 -3.16 -10.49
C THR A 38 22.91 -3.62 -9.05
N GLU A 39 23.30 -2.79 -8.09
CA GLU A 39 23.03 -3.04 -6.69
C GLU A 39 21.72 -2.35 -6.21
N ASN A 40 20.96 -1.82 -7.14
CA ASN A 40 19.69 -1.17 -6.85
C ASN A 40 18.67 -2.19 -6.37
N LYS A 41 17.93 -1.81 -5.34
CA LYS A 41 16.83 -2.62 -4.79
C LYS A 41 15.53 -1.86 -4.96
N ILE A 42 14.55 -2.51 -5.56
CA ILE A 42 13.23 -1.96 -5.80
C ILE A 42 12.25 -2.72 -4.91
N ILE A 43 11.54 -2.02 -4.08
CA ILE A 43 10.56 -2.62 -3.19
C ILE A 43 9.21 -1.95 -3.37
N ALA A 44 8.14 -2.64 -2.99
CA ALA A 44 6.83 -2.06 -2.81
C ALA A 44 6.50 -2.09 -1.31
N PHE A 45 5.86 -1.06 -0.82
CA PHE A 45 5.48 -0.96 0.59
C PHE A 45 3.97 -0.79 0.70
N SER A 46 3.34 -1.64 1.49
CA SER A 46 1.91 -1.55 1.79
C SER A 46 1.76 -0.97 3.20
N PRO A 47 1.33 0.30 3.32
CA PRO A 47 1.29 0.99 4.60
C PRO A 47 0.09 0.61 5.47
N GLY A 48 -0.83 -0.20 4.96
CA GLY A 48 -2.08 -0.47 5.63
C GLY A 48 -3.03 0.72 5.50
N ILE A 49 -3.97 0.82 6.43
CA ILE A 49 -4.98 1.87 6.42
C ILE A 49 -4.50 3.03 7.29
N MET A 50 -4.29 4.19 6.67
CA MET A 50 -3.80 5.39 7.35
C MET A 50 -4.87 6.48 7.38
N ASP A 51 -4.83 7.32 8.41
CA ASP A 51 -5.69 8.50 8.51
C ASP A 51 -5.11 9.64 7.66
N THR A 52 -5.47 9.65 6.38
CA THR A 52 -4.98 10.61 5.39
C THR A 52 -6.13 11.35 4.72
N GLN A 53 -5.80 12.36 3.92
CA GLN A 53 -6.77 13.09 3.10
C GLN A 53 -7.54 12.13 2.18
N MET A 54 -6.88 11.12 1.63
CA MET A 54 -7.51 10.11 0.79
C MET A 54 -8.60 9.35 1.56
N GLN A 55 -8.36 8.99 2.83
CA GLN A 55 -9.36 8.36 3.67
C GLN A 55 -10.58 9.27 3.90
N ASN A 56 -10.34 10.56 4.10
CA ASN A 56 -11.44 11.55 4.22
C ASN A 56 -12.27 11.60 2.95
N GLU A 57 -11.64 11.61 1.80
CA GLU A 57 -12.32 11.61 0.50
C GLU A 57 -13.15 10.35 0.29
N ILE A 58 -12.63 9.18 0.66
CA ILE A 58 -13.36 7.92 0.57
C ILE A 58 -14.57 7.93 1.51
N ARG A 59 -14.39 8.35 2.76
CA ARG A 59 -15.48 8.42 3.75
C ARG A 59 -16.61 9.37 3.34
N SER A 60 -16.29 10.42 2.59
CA SER A 60 -17.28 11.38 2.10
C SER A 60 -17.92 10.98 0.78
N SER A 61 -17.47 9.89 0.15
CA SER A 61 -18.05 9.36 -1.06
C SER A 61 -19.35 8.62 -0.79
N SER A 62 -20.24 8.54 -1.80
CA SER A 62 -21.47 7.76 -1.70
C SER A 62 -21.17 6.28 -2.02
N LYS A 63 -22.11 5.40 -1.62
CA LYS A 63 -22.05 3.97 -1.97
C LYS A 63 -22.10 3.74 -3.48
N GLU A 64 -22.65 4.67 -4.23
CA GLU A 64 -22.66 4.60 -5.69
C GLU A 64 -21.26 4.77 -6.28
N GLN A 65 -20.41 5.54 -5.59
CA GLN A 65 -19.04 5.78 -6.00
C GLN A 65 -18.08 4.70 -5.45
N PHE A 66 -18.24 4.34 -4.19
CA PHE A 66 -17.41 3.31 -3.53
C PHE A 66 -18.29 2.38 -2.69
N ALA A 67 -18.35 1.11 -3.07
CA ALA A 67 -19.18 0.11 -2.39
C ALA A 67 -18.82 -0.09 -0.91
N GLU A 68 -17.57 0.17 -0.52
CA GLU A 68 -17.07 -0.05 0.82
C GLU A 68 -16.94 1.25 1.64
N VAL A 69 -17.66 2.33 1.26
CA VAL A 69 -17.54 3.62 1.98
C VAL A 69 -17.89 3.47 3.47
N GLU A 70 -18.87 2.65 3.82
CA GLU A 70 -19.23 2.41 5.22
C GLU A 70 -18.12 1.72 5.99
N THR A 71 -17.40 0.79 5.36
CA THR A 71 -16.23 0.14 5.96
C THR A 71 -15.14 1.14 6.26
N PHE A 72 -14.87 2.09 5.36
CA PHE A 72 -13.88 3.16 5.59
C PHE A 72 -14.31 4.12 6.70
N LYS A 73 -15.60 4.39 6.84
CA LYS A 73 -16.13 5.17 7.98
C LYS A 73 -15.90 4.43 9.29
N ASP A 74 -16.14 3.12 9.31
CA ASP A 74 -15.93 2.28 10.48
C ASP A 74 -14.46 2.25 10.91
N TYR A 75 -13.51 2.27 9.98
CA TYR A 75 -12.08 2.32 10.29
C TYR A 75 -11.74 3.55 11.14
N LYS A 76 -12.30 4.71 10.81
CA LYS A 76 -12.09 5.94 11.59
C LYS A 76 -12.75 5.85 12.96
N THR A 77 -14.00 5.39 13.01
CA THR A 77 -14.77 5.26 14.25
C THR A 77 -14.12 4.31 15.24
N ASN A 78 -13.53 3.21 14.73
CA ASN A 78 -12.94 2.15 15.56
C ASN A 78 -11.44 2.32 15.79
N ASP A 79 -10.86 3.49 15.47
CA ASP A 79 -9.43 3.76 15.59
C ASP A 79 -8.55 2.73 14.85
N SER A 80 -9.07 2.18 13.75
CA SER A 80 -8.32 1.21 12.93
C SER A 80 -7.30 1.86 12.02
N LEU A 81 -7.35 3.18 11.85
CA LEU A 81 -6.41 3.94 11.02
C LEU A 81 -5.09 4.14 11.75
N ARG A 82 -3.99 3.91 11.05
CA ARG A 82 -2.66 4.04 11.61
C ARG A 82 -2.16 5.48 11.51
N ASN A 83 -1.38 5.89 12.50
CA ASN A 83 -0.68 7.18 12.46
C ASN A 83 0.41 7.15 11.37
N THR A 84 0.44 8.19 10.54
CA THR A 84 1.37 8.27 9.41
C THR A 84 2.84 8.31 9.84
N ASP A 85 3.16 8.91 10.99
CA ASP A 85 4.53 8.97 11.50
C ASP A 85 5.04 7.60 11.90
N ILE A 86 4.20 6.77 12.49
CA ILE A 86 4.54 5.39 12.88
C ILE A 86 4.79 4.56 11.62
N VAL A 87 3.92 4.68 10.63
CA VAL A 87 4.05 3.95 9.36
C VAL A 87 5.31 4.38 8.61
N ALA A 88 5.59 5.67 8.57
CA ALA A 88 6.82 6.20 7.95
C ALA A 88 8.07 5.67 8.67
N GLY A 89 8.03 5.56 10.00
CA GLY A 89 9.13 4.98 10.77
C GLY A 89 9.41 3.53 10.38
N VAL A 90 8.38 2.73 10.19
CA VAL A 90 8.51 1.35 9.71
C VAL A 90 9.17 1.30 8.33
N LEU A 91 8.75 2.17 7.41
CA LEU A 91 9.35 2.24 6.07
C LEU A 91 10.82 2.60 6.14
N ILE A 92 11.19 3.58 6.98
CA ILE A 92 12.59 3.98 7.16
C ILE A 92 13.40 2.79 7.69
N ASP A 93 12.90 2.04 8.66
CA ASP A 93 13.57 0.87 9.19
C ASP A 93 13.80 -0.20 8.11
N ILE A 94 12.82 -0.40 7.22
CA ILE A 94 12.94 -1.35 6.12
C ILE A 94 14.02 -0.92 5.14
N ILE A 95 14.02 0.33 4.69
CA ILE A 95 14.95 0.80 3.66
C ILE A 95 16.38 0.97 4.16
N THR A 96 16.57 1.08 5.47
CA THR A 96 17.89 1.16 6.07
C THR A 96 18.46 -0.20 6.48
N ASP A 97 17.66 -1.26 6.38
CA ASP A 97 18.10 -2.63 6.66
C ASP A 97 18.95 -3.14 5.49
N GLU A 98 20.14 -3.65 5.80
CA GLU A 98 21.05 -4.21 4.79
C GLU A 98 20.47 -5.47 4.12
N ASP A 99 19.53 -6.15 4.78
CA ASP A 99 18.89 -7.38 4.29
C ASP A 99 17.61 -7.12 3.48
N VAL A 100 17.30 -5.86 3.16
CA VAL A 100 16.14 -5.54 2.32
C VAL A 100 16.22 -6.28 0.99
N LYS A 101 15.10 -6.89 0.57
CA LYS A 101 15.04 -7.78 -0.59
C LYS A 101 14.53 -7.05 -1.83
N ASN A 102 15.29 -7.13 -2.92
CA ASN A 102 14.86 -6.60 -4.21
C ASN A 102 13.62 -7.35 -4.71
N GLY A 103 12.62 -6.62 -5.17
CA GLY A 103 11.38 -7.17 -5.73
C GLY A 103 10.34 -7.58 -4.70
N LYS A 104 10.60 -7.37 -3.42
CA LYS A 104 9.67 -7.79 -2.36
C LYS A 104 8.63 -6.72 -2.07
N ILE A 105 7.42 -7.15 -1.71
CA ILE A 105 6.37 -6.31 -1.16
C ILE A 105 6.43 -6.42 0.36
N TYR A 106 6.59 -5.29 1.05
CA TYR A 106 6.64 -5.22 2.50
C TYR A 106 5.31 -4.70 3.03
N TYR A 107 4.76 -5.36 4.03
CA TYR A 107 3.49 -5.01 4.66
C TYR A 107 3.74 -4.50 6.07
N VAL A 108 3.21 -3.33 6.38
CA VAL A 108 3.39 -2.70 7.70
C VAL A 108 2.91 -3.62 8.83
N ASN A 109 1.86 -4.42 8.59
CA ASN A 109 1.30 -5.32 9.60
C ASN A 109 2.29 -6.39 10.08
N ASN A 110 3.37 -6.64 9.34
CA ASN A 110 4.41 -7.57 9.75
C ASN A 110 5.40 -6.93 10.73
N TYR A 111 5.32 -5.63 10.96
CA TYR A 111 6.25 -4.86 11.80
C TYR A 111 5.55 -4.21 13.00
N ILE A 112 4.28 -3.90 12.87
CA ILE A 112 3.45 -3.34 13.96
C ILE A 112 2.13 -4.09 14.00
N GLY A 113 1.72 -4.45 15.18
CA GLY A 113 0.53 -5.26 15.45
C GLY A 113 -0.79 -4.62 15.07
#